data_e86d234489126760b968b4f03f9787ca
#
_entry.id   e86d234489126760b968b4f03f9787ca
#
_cell.length_a   1.000
_cell.length_b   1.000
_cell.length_c   1.000
_cell.angle_alpha   90.00
_cell.angle_beta   90.00
_cell.angle_gamma   90.00
#
_symmetry.space_group_name_H-M   'P 1'
#
loop_
_entity.id
_entity.type
_entity.pdbx_description
1 polymer ?
#
loop_
_entity_poly.entity_id
_entity_poly.type
_entity_poly.pdbx_seq_one_letter_code
_entity_poly.pdbx_strand_id
1 'polypeptide(L)' 'LHDKLKAFNWNVLEIDGHDFEEIYEGVEKAKQSDRPCAIIAHTTKGKGCSFMENQAGWHGKAPSDEQLEEAIKEFEGAL' A
#
# COMPACT_ATOMS: atom_id res chain seq x y z
N LEU A 1 -12.05 -2.58 -10.29
CA LEU A 1 -11.07 -3.67 -10.39
C LEU A 1 -11.53 -4.95 -9.70
N HIS A 2 -12.14 -4.81 -8.52
CA HIS A 2 -12.68 -5.93 -7.75
C HIS A 2 -13.62 -6.82 -8.60
N ASP A 3 -14.64 -6.20 -9.16
CA ASP A 3 -15.67 -6.93 -9.91
C ASP A 3 -15.13 -7.56 -11.19
N LYS A 4 -14.14 -6.93 -11.81
CA LYS A 4 -13.50 -7.46 -13.01
C LYS A 4 -12.73 -8.75 -12.70
N LEU A 5 -11.96 -8.75 -11.62
CA LEU A 5 -11.21 -9.92 -11.18
C LEU A 5 -12.14 -11.03 -10.74
N LYS A 6 -13.22 -10.67 -10.03
CA LYS A 6 -14.24 -11.62 -9.61
C LYS A 6 -14.92 -12.28 -10.83
N ALA A 7 -15.18 -11.50 -11.88
CA ALA A 7 -15.78 -12.02 -13.11
C ALA A 7 -14.88 -13.05 -13.81
N PHE A 8 -13.56 -12.99 -13.62
CA PHE A 8 -12.62 -14.01 -14.07
C PHE A 8 -12.56 -15.22 -13.15
N ASN A 9 -13.45 -15.29 -12.17
CA ASN A 9 -13.51 -16.38 -11.20
C ASN A 9 -12.30 -16.46 -10.24
N TRP A 10 -11.66 -15.32 -9.99
CA TRP A 10 -10.64 -15.21 -8.96
C TRP A 10 -11.30 -14.90 -7.61
N ASN A 11 -10.69 -15.36 -6.53
CA ASN A 11 -11.01 -14.83 -5.22
C ASN A 11 -10.41 -13.43 -5.10
N VAL A 12 -11.16 -12.50 -4.52
CA VAL A 12 -10.72 -11.10 -4.40
C VAL A 12 -10.86 -10.66 -2.95
N LEU A 13 -9.77 -10.16 -2.39
CA LEU A 13 -9.74 -9.57 -1.05
C LEU A 13 -9.38 -8.11 -1.17
N GLU A 14 -10.00 -7.27 -0.36
CA GLU A 14 -9.63 -5.85 -0.26
C GLU A 14 -9.16 -5.56 1.15
N ILE A 15 -8.02 -4.91 1.26
CA ILE A 15 -7.39 -4.61 2.55
C ILE A 15 -6.91 -3.16 2.59
N ASP A 16 -6.70 -2.66 3.80
CA ASP A 16 -5.89 -1.46 4.01
C ASP A 16 -4.42 -1.87 3.85
N GLY A 17 -3.78 -1.40 2.78
CA GLY A 17 -2.40 -1.76 2.48
C GLY A 17 -1.36 -1.14 3.42
N HIS A 18 -1.79 -0.30 4.37
CA HIS A 18 -0.92 0.27 5.40
C HIS A 18 -1.17 -0.33 6.79
N ASP A 19 -2.02 -1.33 6.89
CA ASP A 19 -2.31 -2.03 8.15
C ASP A 19 -1.64 -3.40 8.11
N PHE A 20 -0.64 -3.61 8.96
CA PHE A 20 0.12 -4.87 8.96
C PHE A 20 -0.74 -6.08 9.30
N GLU A 21 -1.72 -5.94 10.17
CA GLU A 21 -2.63 -7.04 10.51
C GLU A 21 -3.47 -7.44 9.29
N GLU A 22 -4.02 -6.47 8.59
CA GLU A 22 -4.80 -6.74 7.37
C GLU A 22 -3.96 -7.36 6.27
N ILE A 23 -2.71 -6.92 6.12
CA ILE A 23 -1.78 -7.52 5.17
C ILE A 23 -1.53 -8.99 5.52
N TYR A 24 -1.22 -9.27 6.77
CA TYR A 24 -0.97 -10.63 7.24
C TYR A 24 -2.20 -11.52 7.04
N GLU A 25 -3.35 -11.08 7.51
CA GLU A 25 -4.59 -11.83 7.38
C GLU A 25 -4.99 -12.06 5.92
N GLY A 26 -4.79 -11.05 5.08
CA GLY A 26 -5.07 -11.15 3.65
C GLY A 26 -4.22 -12.22 2.97
N VAL A 27 -2.92 -12.23 3.26
CA VAL A 27 -2.00 -13.22 2.72
C VAL A 27 -2.35 -14.62 3.22
N GLU A 28 -2.68 -14.77 4.51
CA GLU A 28 -3.06 -16.07 5.06
C GLU A 28 -4.34 -16.61 4.40
N LYS A 29 -5.33 -15.75 4.16
CA LYS A 29 -6.55 -16.12 3.44
C LYS A 29 -6.25 -16.50 1.99
N ALA A 30 -5.37 -15.74 1.33
CA ALA A 30 -4.99 -16.01 -0.06
C ALA A 30 -4.34 -17.39 -0.21
N LYS A 31 -3.52 -17.79 0.77
CA LYS A 31 -2.88 -19.12 0.76
C LYS A 31 -3.89 -20.27 0.81
N GLN A 32 -5.07 -20.05 1.34
CA GLN A 32 -6.13 -21.05 1.47
C GLN A 32 -7.07 -21.06 0.27
N SER A 33 -6.86 -20.20 -0.69
CA SER A 33 -7.72 -20.09 -1.87
C SER A 33 -7.55 -21.31 -2.77
N ASP A 34 -8.68 -21.82 -3.29
CA ASP A 34 -8.70 -22.93 -4.25
C ASP A 34 -8.51 -22.47 -5.70
N ARG A 35 -8.35 -21.18 -5.90
CA ARG A 35 -8.20 -20.53 -7.21
C ARG A 35 -7.29 -19.29 -7.06
N PRO A 36 -6.88 -18.68 -8.15
CA PRO A 36 -6.07 -17.45 -8.04
C PRO A 36 -6.76 -16.42 -7.15
N CYS A 37 -5.99 -15.79 -6.29
CA CYS A 37 -6.48 -14.78 -5.37
C CYS A 37 -5.78 -13.45 -5.64
N ALA A 38 -6.58 -12.40 -5.81
CA ALA A 38 -6.08 -11.04 -5.92
C ALA A 38 -6.30 -10.33 -4.58
N ILE A 39 -5.28 -9.68 -4.08
CA ILE A 39 -5.38 -8.82 -2.91
C ILE A 39 -5.29 -7.38 -3.40
N ILE A 40 -6.37 -6.63 -3.27
CA ILE A 40 -6.40 -5.22 -3.60
C ILE A 40 -6.05 -4.46 -2.32
N ALA A 41 -4.84 -3.92 -2.30
CA ALA A 41 -4.35 -3.15 -1.15
C ALA A 41 -4.61 -1.67 -1.40
N HIS A 42 -5.50 -1.08 -0.62
CA HIS A 42 -5.76 0.36 -0.70
C HIS A 42 -4.63 1.09 -0.01
N THR A 43 -3.91 1.90 -0.77
CA THR A 43 -2.72 2.60 -0.28
C THR A 43 -2.76 4.09 -0.62
N THR A 44 -2.02 4.86 0.15
CA THR A 44 -1.75 6.27 -0.12
C THR A 44 -0.32 6.38 -0.63
N LYS A 45 -0.13 6.92 -1.83
CA LYS A 45 1.20 7.15 -2.38
C LYS A 45 1.97 8.08 -1.44
N GLY A 46 3.19 7.69 -1.08
CA GLY A 46 4.03 8.49 -0.19
C GLY A 46 3.59 8.51 1.28
N LYS A 47 2.82 7.50 1.70
CA LYS A 47 2.27 7.41 3.06
C LYS A 47 3.34 7.66 4.13
N GLY A 48 3.03 8.56 5.05
CA GLY A 48 3.90 8.90 6.18
C GLY A 48 4.83 10.08 5.91
N CYS A 49 4.97 10.50 4.65
CA CYS A 49 5.78 11.66 4.30
C CYS A 49 4.86 12.77 3.78
N SER A 50 4.62 13.80 4.58
CA SER A 50 3.58 14.80 4.31
C SER A 50 3.70 15.47 2.95
N PHE A 51 4.91 15.80 2.52
CA PHE A 51 5.12 16.45 1.23
C PHE A 51 5.10 15.50 0.04
N MET A 52 5.03 14.21 0.27
CA MET A 52 4.96 13.19 -0.80
C MET A 52 3.57 12.57 -0.94
N GLU A 53 2.75 12.62 0.10
CA GLU A 53 1.44 11.97 0.07
C GLU A 53 0.58 12.46 -1.08
N ASN A 54 0.04 11.51 -1.86
CA ASN A 54 -0.83 11.78 -3.01
C ASN A 54 -0.20 12.65 -4.11
N GLN A 55 1.14 12.72 -4.17
CA GLN A 55 1.85 13.53 -5.14
C GLN A 55 2.50 12.64 -6.21
N ALA A 56 1.86 12.55 -7.38
CA ALA A 56 2.34 11.71 -8.48
C ALA A 56 3.74 12.12 -8.97
N GLY A 57 4.11 13.38 -8.81
CA GLY A 57 5.41 13.89 -9.23
C GLY A 57 6.62 13.25 -8.57
N TRP A 58 6.41 12.52 -7.46
CA TRP A 58 7.48 11.80 -6.78
C TRP A 58 7.81 10.45 -7.41
N HIS A 59 7.03 10.03 -8.39
CA HIS A 59 7.31 8.78 -9.09
C HIS A 59 8.60 8.90 -9.90
N GLY A 60 9.63 8.17 -9.52
CA GLY A 60 10.94 8.22 -10.19
C GLY A 60 11.80 9.44 -9.84
N LYS A 61 11.45 10.19 -8.80
CA LYS A 61 12.19 11.36 -8.36
C LYS A 61 12.83 11.10 -7.00
N ALA A 62 14.11 11.46 -6.87
CA ALA A 62 14.82 11.38 -5.58
C ALA A 62 14.64 12.67 -4.79
N PRO A 63 14.54 12.60 -3.45
CA PRO A 63 14.49 13.80 -2.62
C PRO A 63 15.85 14.50 -2.56
N SER A 64 15.82 15.81 -2.32
CA SER A 64 17.03 16.57 -1.98
C SER A 64 17.49 16.21 -0.58
N ASP A 65 18.70 16.66 -0.21
CA ASP A 65 19.23 16.42 1.14
C ASP A 65 18.33 17.04 2.20
N GLU A 66 17.81 18.25 1.97
CA GLU A 66 16.90 18.93 2.88
C GLU A 66 15.58 18.18 3.01
N GLN A 67 15.05 17.69 1.91
CA GLN A 67 13.81 16.90 1.91
C GLN A 67 13.99 15.58 2.64
N LEU A 68 15.15 14.94 2.50
CA LEU A 68 15.48 13.73 3.24
C LEU A 68 15.48 14.00 4.74
N GLU A 69 16.10 15.09 5.18
CA GLU A 69 16.10 15.47 6.60
C GLU A 69 14.70 15.70 7.13
N GLU A 70 13.85 16.39 6.36
CA GLU A 70 12.45 16.61 6.75
C GLU A 70 11.69 15.30 6.90
N ALA A 71 11.86 14.38 5.95
CA ALA A 71 11.20 13.09 5.99
C ALA A 71 11.62 12.29 7.22
N ILE A 72 12.93 12.26 7.52
CA ILE A 72 13.46 11.55 8.69
C ILE A 72 12.86 12.14 9.98
N LYS A 73 12.78 13.45 10.10
CA LYS A 73 12.16 14.10 11.27
C LYS A 73 10.70 13.70 11.44
N GLU A 74 9.94 13.66 10.35
CA GLU A 74 8.55 13.22 10.41
C GLU A 74 8.44 11.78 10.88
N PHE A 75 9.28 10.89 10.35
CA PHE A 75 9.26 9.47 10.72
C PHE A 75 9.62 9.28 12.19
N GLU A 76 10.62 9.98 12.68
CA GLU A 76 11.01 9.92 14.09
C GLU A 76 9.90 10.46 15.01
N GLY A 77 9.22 11.52 14.61
CA GLY A 77 8.10 12.07 15.36
C GLY A 77 6.86 11.18 15.39
N ALA A 78 6.73 10.26 14.47
CA ALA A 78 5.59 9.34 14.38
C ALA A 78 5.78 8.05 15.19
N LEU A 79 6.97 7.79 15.72
CA LEU A 79 7.29 6.59 16.50
C LEU A 79 6.80 6.68 17.95
#